data_afa564bacad48ebfbf33cf8de1297c7f
#
_entry.id   afa564bacad48ebfbf33cf8de1297c7f
#
_cell.length_a   1.000
_cell.length_b   1.000
_cell.length_c   1.000
_cell.angle_alpha   90.00
_cell.angle_beta   90.00
_cell.angle_gamma   90.00
#
_symmetry.space_group_name_H-M   'P 1'
#
loop_
_entity.id
_entity.type
_entity.pdbx_description
1 polymer ?
#
loop_
_entity_poly.entity_id
_entity_poly.type
_entity_poly.pdbx_seq_one_letter_code
_entity_poly.pdbx_strand_id
1 'polypeptide(L)'
;MEIKIKKDLSLLNDLSDFIEQYSYQNQLVLDIRFALKLAAEEIFTNLVKYNTQSRNDIRITIFKKNNQIILTLTDFDVEKFDINRVENYDIHQPLKERPIGKLGIHLVKKLMDKVEYQYKNRNSTITLVKYLRNVYV
;
A
#
# COMPACT_ATOMS: atom_id res chain seq x y z
N MET A 1 -11.02 -4.41 9.77
CA MET A 1 -11.74 -3.42 8.97
C MET A 1 -11.42 -3.63 7.50
N GLU A 2 -12.42 -3.58 6.66
CA GLU A 2 -12.25 -3.90 5.23
C GLU A 2 -13.07 -2.93 4.39
N ILE A 3 -12.53 -2.58 3.22
CA ILE A 3 -13.24 -1.79 2.22
C ILE A 3 -12.84 -2.29 0.83
N LYS A 4 -13.75 -2.14 -0.15
CA LYS A 4 -13.46 -2.37 -1.56
C LYS A 4 -13.56 -1.05 -2.30
N ILE A 5 -12.52 -0.71 -3.05
CA ILE A 5 -12.44 0.56 -3.77
C ILE A 5 -12.16 0.27 -5.23
N LYS A 6 -12.91 0.93 -6.11
CA LYS A 6 -12.69 0.82 -7.56
C LYS A 6 -11.31 1.34 -7.94
N LYS A 7 -10.76 0.80 -9.02
CA LYS A 7 -9.47 1.26 -9.56
C LYS A 7 -9.61 2.61 -10.25
N ASP A 8 -9.77 3.64 -9.45
CA ASP A 8 -9.97 5.01 -9.90
C ASP A 8 -9.21 5.95 -8.97
N LEU A 9 -8.28 6.72 -9.51
CA LEU A 9 -7.47 7.65 -8.72
C LEU A 9 -8.30 8.72 -8.02
N SER A 10 -9.51 9.01 -8.53
CA SER A 10 -10.40 9.96 -7.86
C SER A 10 -10.88 9.46 -6.50
N LEU A 11 -10.69 8.16 -6.20
CA LEU A 11 -11.12 7.54 -4.95
C LEU A 11 -9.99 7.47 -3.91
N LEU A 12 -8.85 8.13 -4.15
CA LEU A 12 -7.78 8.18 -3.15
C LEU A 12 -8.25 8.74 -1.81
N ASN A 13 -9.18 9.69 -1.83
CA ASN A 13 -9.72 10.23 -0.59
C ASN A 13 -10.50 9.18 0.21
N ASP A 14 -11.21 8.29 -0.47
CA ASP A 14 -11.94 7.21 0.21
C ASP A 14 -10.97 6.27 0.93
N LEU A 15 -9.85 5.96 0.30
CA LEU A 15 -8.80 5.16 0.91
C LEU A 15 -8.19 5.88 2.12
N SER A 16 -7.90 7.15 1.96
CA SER A 16 -7.34 7.98 3.03
C SER A 16 -8.29 8.03 4.23
N ASP A 17 -9.57 8.27 3.98
CA ASP A 17 -10.59 8.32 5.03
C ASP A 17 -10.73 6.99 5.77
N PHE A 18 -10.66 5.88 5.04
CA PHE A 18 -10.70 4.54 5.62
C PHE A 18 -9.56 4.34 6.61
N ILE A 19 -8.34 4.70 6.23
CA ILE A 19 -7.17 4.56 7.10
C ILE A 19 -7.26 5.53 8.29
N GLU A 20 -7.73 6.76 8.07
CA GLU A 20 -7.92 7.73 9.13
C GLU A 20 -8.94 7.25 10.16
N GLN A 21 -10.04 6.68 9.69
CA GLN A 21 -11.08 6.15 10.59
C GLN A 21 -10.51 5.04 11.47
N TYR A 22 -9.79 4.09 10.87
CA TYR A 22 -9.17 3.01 11.63
C TYR A 22 -8.15 3.57 12.63
N SER A 23 -7.32 4.50 12.17
CA SER A 23 -6.28 5.09 13.01
C SER A 23 -6.85 5.82 14.22
N TYR A 24 -7.94 6.54 14.01
CA TYR A 24 -8.63 7.24 15.09
C TYR A 24 -9.22 6.26 16.09
N GLN A 25 -9.92 5.23 15.62
CA GLN A 25 -10.54 4.22 16.48
C GLN A 25 -9.52 3.45 17.31
N ASN A 26 -8.31 3.29 16.80
CA ASN A 26 -7.26 2.52 17.45
C ASN A 26 -6.17 3.40 18.06
N GLN A 27 -6.38 4.71 18.12
CA GLN A 27 -5.50 5.67 18.78
C GLN A 27 -4.05 5.58 18.29
N LEU A 28 -3.88 5.39 16.98
CA LEU A 28 -2.54 5.32 16.39
C LEU A 28 -1.86 6.70 16.43
N VAL A 29 -0.58 6.72 16.78
CA VAL A 29 0.18 7.96 16.80
C VAL A 29 0.36 8.51 15.39
N LEU A 30 0.63 9.81 15.28
CA LEU A 30 0.65 10.55 14.02
C LEU A 30 1.63 9.94 13.01
N ASP A 31 2.82 9.58 13.44
CA ASP A 31 3.85 9.02 12.55
C ASP A 31 3.40 7.71 11.91
N ILE A 32 2.73 6.85 12.66
CA ILE A 32 2.21 5.58 12.15
C ILE A 32 1.07 5.84 11.19
N ARG A 33 0.16 6.74 11.53
CA ARG A 33 -0.95 7.12 10.66
C ARG A 33 -0.45 7.65 9.32
N PHE A 34 0.52 8.54 9.36
CA PHE A 34 1.11 9.12 8.14
C PHE A 34 1.76 8.05 7.28
N ALA A 35 2.54 7.16 7.89
CA ALA A 35 3.22 6.08 7.14
C ALA A 35 2.22 5.16 6.48
N LEU A 36 1.16 4.75 7.19
CA LEU A 36 0.12 3.88 6.63
C LEU A 36 -0.60 4.53 5.47
N LYS A 37 -1.00 5.79 5.62
CA LYS A 37 -1.71 6.51 4.56
C LYS A 37 -0.86 6.66 3.31
N LEU A 38 0.35 7.14 3.47
CA LEU A 38 1.23 7.38 2.33
C LEU A 38 1.58 6.08 1.62
N ALA A 39 1.90 5.04 2.38
CA ALA A 39 2.23 3.73 1.80
C ALA A 39 1.03 3.15 1.04
N ALA A 40 -0.16 3.19 1.63
CA ALA A 40 -1.37 2.68 0.99
C ALA A 40 -1.70 3.45 -0.29
N GLU A 41 -1.58 4.77 -0.27
CA GLU A 41 -1.85 5.61 -1.45
C GLU A 41 -0.89 5.29 -2.59
N GLU A 42 0.39 5.10 -2.29
CA GLU A 42 1.38 4.76 -3.30
C GLU A 42 1.13 3.39 -3.92
N ILE A 43 0.80 2.39 -3.11
CA ILE A 43 0.48 1.06 -3.62
C ILE A 43 -0.80 1.10 -4.45
N PHE A 44 -1.85 1.76 -3.96
CA PHE A 44 -3.11 1.88 -4.68
C PHE A 44 -2.90 2.55 -6.04
N THR A 45 -2.15 3.65 -6.06
CA THR A 45 -1.84 4.37 -7.28
C THR A 45 -1.12 3.47 -8.29
N ASN A 46 -0.16 2.67 -7.82
CA ASN A 46 0.55 1.74 -8.69
C ASN A 46 -0.35 0.64 -9.23
N LEU A 47 -1.24 0.09 -8.41
CA LEU A 47 -2.18 -0.93 -8.87
C LEU A 47 -3.13 -0.37 -9.93
N VAL A 48 -3.61 0.86 -9.74
CA VAL A 48 -4.48 1.50 -10.74
C VAL A 48 -3.74 1.72 -12.06
N LYS A 49 -2.50 2.13 -12.01
CA LYS A 49 -1.73 2.49 -13.21
C LYS A 49 -1.19 1.28 -13.97
N TYR A 50 -0.79 0.23 -13.26
CA TYR A 50 -0.07 -0.90 -13.88
C TYR A 50 -0.89 -2.16 -14.04
N ASN A 51 -1.98 -2.32 -13.30
CA ASN A 51 -2.86 -3.50 -13.40
C ASN A 51 -4.20 -3.11 -14.04
N THR A 52 -4.13 -2.70 -15.31
CA THR A 52 -5.30 -2.20 -16.03
C THR A 52 -6.16 -3.29 -16.65
N GLN A 53 -5.72 -4.55 -16.62
CA GLN A 53 -6.38 -5.67 -17.30
C GLN A 53 -7.68 -6.08 -16.62
N SER A 54 -7.78 -5.86 -15.32
CA SER A 54 -8.97 -6.17 -14.55
C SER A 54 -9.62 -4.89 -14.05
N ARG A 55 -10.96 -4.87 -14.08
CA ARG A 55 -11.74 -3.76 -13.51
C ARG A 55 -12.32 -4.11 -12.14
N ASN A 56 -11.87 -5.21 -11.56
CA ASN A 56 -12.29 -5.60 -10.21
C ASN A 56 -11.85 -4.57 -9.19
N ASP A 57 -12.65 -4.42 -8.13
CA ASP A 57 -12.31 -3.53 -7.03
C ASP A 57 -11.08 -4.05 -6.31
N ILE A 58 -10.30 -3.13 -5.74
CA ILE A 58 -9.20 -3.47 -4.86
C ILE A 58 -9.77 -3.63 -3.45
N ARG A 59 -9.49 -4.79 -2.84
CA ARG A 59 -9.88 -5.05 -1.45
C ARG A 59 -8.77 -4.58 -0.52
N ILE A 60 -9.14 -3.77 0.46
CA ILE A 60 -8.19 -3.22 1.42
C ILE A 60 -8.61 -3.65 2.80
N THR A 61 -7.70 -4.28 3.56
CA THR A 61 -7.94 -4.68 4.94
C THR A 61 -6.91 -4.05 5.85
N ILE A 62 -7.31 -3.71 7.06
CA ILE A 62 -6.39 -3.20 8.08
C ILE A 62 -6.79 -3.77 9.44
N PHE A 63 -5.82 -4.29 10.16
CA PHE A 63 -6.07 -4.87 11.49
C PHE A 63 -4.79 -4.86 12.32
N LYS A 64 -4.96 -5.02 13.62
CA LYS A 64 -3.88 -5.10 14.58
C LYS A 64 -3.67 -6.54 15.03
N LYS A 65 -2.42 -7.00 15.04
CA LYS A 65 -2.06 -8.33 15.52
C LYS A 65 -0.65 -8.29 16.11
N ASN A 66 -0.50 -8.79 17.33
CA ASN A 66 0.82 -8.93 17.98
C ASN A 66 1.63 -7.63 17.93
N ASN A 67 1.01 -6.52 18.32
CA ASN A 67 1.66 -5.21 18.34
C ASN A 67 2.15 -4.74 16.97
N GLN A 68 1.46 -5.16 15.94
CA GLN A 68 1.71 -4.76 14.55
C GLN A 68 0.41 -4.28 13.92
N ILE A 69 0.49 -3.29 13.04
CA ILE A 69 -0.61 -2.96 12.15
C ILE A 69 -0.33 -3.62 10.82
N ILE A 70 -1.30 -4.38 10.32
CA ILE A 70 -1.19 -5.09 9.05
C ILE A 70 -2.23 -4.52 8.09
N LEU A 71 -1.75 -4.02 6.95
CA LEU A 71 -2.56 -3.42 5.91
C LEU A 71 -2.35 -4.22 4.63
N THR A 72 -3.43 -4.74 4.04
CA THR A 72 -3.33 -5.49 2.79
C THR A 72 -4.12 -4.82 1.69
N LEU A 73 -3.58 -4.90 0.47
CA LEU A 73 -4.28 -4.49 -0.74
C LEU A 73 -4.26 -5.68 -1.69
N THR A 74 -5.46 -6.14 -2.09
CA THR A 74 -5.60 -7.28 -2.98
C THR A 74 -6.27 -6.86 -4.27
N ASP A 75 -5.61 -7.20 -5.39
CA ASP A 75 -6.10 -6.97 -6.73
C ASP A 75 -6.42 -8.34 -7.34
N PHE A 76 -7.64 -8.49 -7.87
CA PHE A 76 -8.16 -9.77 -8.31
C PHE A 76 -8.09 -9.90 -9.83
N ASP A 77 -7.83 -11.14 -10.29
CA ASP A 77 -7.83 -11.52 -11.70
C ASP A 77 -6.91 -10.60 -12.52
N VAL A 78 -5.65 -10.55 -12.12
CA VAL A 78 -4.63 -9.73 -12.76
C VAL A 78 -3.42 -10.58 -13.12
N GLU A 79 -2.57 -10.05 -14.01
CA GLU A 79 -1.27 -10.63 -14.26
C GLU A 79 -0.32 -10.31 -13.12
N LYS A 80 0.75 -11.09 -13.04
CA LYS A 80 1.72 -10.91 -11.96
C LYS A 80 2.38 -9.54 -12.05
N PHE A 81 2.21 -8.75 -10.98
CA PHE A 81 2.93 -7.52 -10.76
C PHE A 81 3.83 -7.72 -9.54
N ASP A 82 5.14 -7.67 -9.75
CA ASP A 82 6.10 -7.91 -8.68
C ASP A 82 6.68 -6.58 -8.22
N ILE A 83 6.29 -6.15 -7.03
CA ILE A 83 6.78 -4.93 -6.40
C ILE A 83 8.31 -4.94 -6.28
N ASN A 84 8.92 -6.12 -6.14
CA ASN A 84 10.38 -6.23 -5.98
C ASN A 84 11.13 -5.92 -7.27
N ARG A 85 10.50 -5.99 -8.44
CA ARG A 85 11.13 -5.63 -9.71
C ARG A 85 11.46 -4.15 -9.82
N VAL A 86 10.83 -3.32 -8.98
CA VAL A 86 11.09 -1.87 -8.97
C VAL A 86 12.37 -1.53 -8.22
N GLU A 87 13.03 -2.49 -7.58
CA GLU A 87 14.29 -2.26 -6.87
C GLU A 87 15.45 -1.92 -7.81
N ASN A 88 15.36 -2.33 -9.07
CA ASN A 88 16.40 -2.06 -10.06
C ASN A 88 16.30 -0.66 -10.68
N TYR A 89 15.45 0.15 -10.11
CA TYR A 89 15.23 1.50 -10.57
C TYR A 89 16.44 2.39 -10.25
N ASP A 90 16.92 3.09 -11.28
CA ASP A 90 18.06 4.01 -11.14
C ASP A 90 17.57 5.36 -10.63
N ILE A 91 17.90 5.69 -9.38
CA ILE A 91 17.51 6.94 -8.76
C ILE A 91 18.19 8.15 -9.38
N HIS A 92 19.26 7.94 -10.18
CA HIS A 92 19.97 9.02 -10.84
C HIS A 92 19.34 9.43 -12.17
N GLN A 93 18.34 8.70 -12.67
CA GLN A 93 17.62 9.11 -13.87
C GLN A 93 16.85 10.42 -13.62
N PRO A 94 16.78 11.31 -14.61
CA PRO A 94 15.96 12.50 -14.50
C PRO A 94 14.50 12.15 -14.18
N LEU A 95 13.83 12.97 -13.36
CA LEU A 95 12.46 12.72 -12.95
C LEU A 95 11.52 12.46 -14.12
N LYS A 96 11.67 13.20 -15.22
CA LYS A 96 10.83 13.04 -16.41
C LYS A 96 11.03 11.71 -17.12
N GLU A 97 12.14 11.04 -16.92
CA GLU A 97 12.45 9.75 -17.52
C GLU A 97 12.13 8.59 -16.57
N ARG A 98 11.81 8.87 -15.32
CA ARG A 98 11.49 7.84 -14.34
C ARG A 98 10.09 7.29 -14.59
N PRO A 99 9.95 5.96 -14.65
CA PRO A 99 8.61 5.38 -14.72
C PRO A 99 7.77 5.80 -13.51
N ILE A 100 6.51 6.10 -13.77
CA ILE A 100 5.58 6.56 -12.75
C ILE A 100 5.45 5.51 -11.65
N GLY A 101 5.53 5.93 -10.38
CA GLY A 101 5.31 5.08 -9.21
C GLY A 101 6.53 4.34 -8.67
N LYS A 102 7.65 4.29 -9.40
CA LYS A 102 8.84 3.56 -8.92
C LYS A 102 9.46 4.22 -7.69
N LEU A 103 9.49 5.56 -7.65
CA LEU A 103 10.00 6.28 -6.49
C LEU A 103 9.10 6.04 -5.28
N GLY A 104 7.78 6.01 -5.49
CA GLY A 104 6.82 5.75 -4.44
C GLY A 104 6.99 4.38 -3.79
N ILE A 105 7.24 3.34 -4.60
CA ILE A 105 7.49 1.98 -4.07
C ILE A 105 8.72 1.98 -3.15
N HIS A 106 9.78 2.68 -3.56
CA HIS A 106 10.97 2.80 -2.75
C HIS A 106 10.66 3.49 -1.41
N LEU A 107 9.83 4.53 -1.43
CA LEU A 107 9.40 5.23 -0.24
C LEU A 107 8.57 4.31 0.67
N VAL A 108 7.68 3.51 0.09
CA VAL A 108 6.88 2.54 0.86
C VAL A 108 7.78 1.60 1.66
N LYS A 109 8.82 1.08 1.02
CA LYS A 109 9.77 0.17 1.69
C LYS A 109 10.50 0.85 2.83
N LYS A 110 10.72 2.16 2.75
CA LYS A 110 11.34 2.93 3.84
C LYS A 110 10.37 3.24 4.97
N LEU A 111 9.11 3.48 4.65
CA LEU A 111 8.11 3.86 5.64
C LEU A 111 7.59 2.68 6.45
N MET A 112 7.54 1.49 5.83
CA MET A 112 6.98 0.31 6.46
C MET A 112 8.08 -0.60 6.98
N ASP A 113 7.76 -1.37 8.01
CA ASP A 113 8.73 -2.31 8.59
C ASP A 113 8.86 -3.57 7.77
N LYS A 114 7.76 -4.00 7.11
CA LYS A 114 7.78 -5.10 6.14
C LYS A 114 6.86 -4.78 4.99
N VAL A 115 7.29 -5.20 3.80
CA VAL A 115 6.47 -5.14 2.58
C VAL A 115 6.57 -6.52 1.94
N GLU A 116 5.45 -7.22 1.88
CA GLU A 116 5.39 -8.56 1.32
C GLU A 116 4.46 -8.58 0.11
N TYR A 117 4.82 -9.38 -0.88
CA TYR A 117 4.04 -9.55 -2.09
C TYR A 117 3.73 -11.02 -2.27
N GLN A 118 2.46 -11.33 -2.56
CA GLN A 118 2.02 -12.68 -2.87
C GLN A 118 1.15 -12.67 -4.12
N TYR A 119 1.45 -13.56 -5.04
CA TYR A 119 0.63 -13.77 -6.23
C TYR A 119 0.18 -15.21 -6.25
N LYS A 120 -1.14 -15.43 -6.24
CA LYS A 120 -1.72 -16.76 -6.22
C LYS A 120 -3.08 -16.75 -6.89
N ASN A 121 -3.32 -17.69 -7.80
CA ASN A 121 -4.62 -17.84 -8.48
C ASN A 121 -5.06 -16.54 -9.16
N ARG A 122 -4.13 -15.84 -9.81
CA ARG A 122 -4.33 -14.56 -10.48
C ARG A 122 -4.74 -13.43 -9.55
N ASN A 123 -4.50 -13.58 -8.27
CA ASN A 123 -4.72 -12.52 -7.28
C ASN A 123 -3.39 -12.03 -6.74
N SER A 124 -3.23 -10.71 -6.74
CA SER A 124 -2.04 -10.01 -6.28
C SER A 124 -2.34 -9.38 -4.92
N THR A 125 -1.62 -9.78 -3.89
CA THR A 125 -1.79 -9.23 -2.54
C THR A 125 -0.49 -8.62 -2.07
N ILE A 126 -0.57 -7.35 -1.68
CA ILE A 126 0.55 -6.63 -1.07
C ILE A 126 0.22 -6.43 0.40
N THR A 127 1.11 -6.90 1.27
CA THR A 127 0.95 -6.79 2.72
C THR A 127 1.98 -5.83 3.27
N LEU A 128 1.49 -4.81 3.95
CA LEU A 128 2.30 -3.77 4.58
C LEU A 128 2.20 -3.94 6.09
N VAL A 129 3.35 -4.03 6.77
CA VAL A 129 3.39 -4.22 8.22
C VAL A 129 4.10 -3.04 8.87
N LYS A 130 3.48 -2.48 9.90
CA LYS A 130 4.06 -1.41 10.70
C LYS A 130 4.06 -1.84 12.16
N TYR A 131 5.25 -1.83 12.79
CA TYR A 131 5.38 -2.19 14.19
C TYR A 131 4.92 -1.04 15.07
N LEU A 132 4.13 -1.38 16.10
CA LEU A 132 3.76 -0.42 17.14
C LEU A 132 4.86 -0.41 18.18
N ARG A 133 5.63 0.66 18.22
CA ARG A 133 6.71 0.78 19.19
C ARG A 133 6.17 1.18 20.54
N ASN A 134 6.67 0.53 21.58
CA ASN A 134 6.38 0.91 22.95
C ASN A 134 7.06 2.25 23.25
N VAL A 135 6.24 3.23 23.67
CA VAL A 135 6.72 4.57 23.99
C VAL A 135 7.39 4.63 25.38
N TYR A 136 7.42 3.51 26.09
CA TYR A 136 7.94 3.44 27.46
C TYR A 136 9.35 2.89 27.49
N VAL A 137 10.23 3.55 26.85
CA VAL A 137 11.64 3.14 26.90
C VAL A 137 12.45 4.24 27.55
#